data_7fa62e51b40cbeefc015a8162b144b25
#
_entry.id   7fa62e51b40cbeefc015a8162b144b25
#
_cell.length_a   1.000
_cell.length_b   1.000
_cell.length_c   1.000
_cell.angle_alpha   90.00
_cell.angle_beta   90.00
_cell.angle_gamma   90.00
#
_symmetry.space_group_name_H-M   'P 1'
#
loop_
_entity.id
_entity.type
_entity.pdbx_description
1 polymer ?
#
loop_
_entity_poly.entity_id
_entity_poly.type
_entity_poly.pdbx_seq_one_letter_code
_entity_poly.pdbx_strand_id
1 'polypeptide(L)'
;MTHIDIPILIVGGGPVGLCLSMELSTRGVSHLLVNQRAETPAHPKGSTINSRTMEHLRRYGASPAIRKSGLPENYPTDSTYVSRMSGYELGRIPMPTLKEKISNPGPWGETLLTPEPIHRSNQMYFEAVMKTHAETFAEADIRFGWEMISFADQGDQVEAEVKNLATDEIVTVTCAYMVGCDGAQ
;
A
#
# COMPACT_ATOMS: atom_id res chain seq x y z
N MET A 1 -20.48 -8.22 -24.70
CA MET A 1 -19.76 -8.19 -23.43
C MET A 1 -18.43 -7.53 -23.70
N THR A 2 -18.03 -6.58 -22.90
CA THR A 2 -16.73 -5.93 -23.00
C THR A 2 -15.66 -6.94 -22.59
N HIS A 3 -14.58 -7.05 -23.36
CA HIS A 3 -13.46 -7.96 -23.08
C HIS A 3 -12.17 -7.15 -22.91
N ILE A 4 -11.35 -7.52 -21.92
CA ILE A 4 -10.04 -6.93 -21.65
C ILE A 4 -9.01 -8.07 -21.70
N ASP A 5 -7.95 -7.86 -22.48
CA ASP A 5 -6.79 -8.74 -22.52
C ASP A 5 -5.60 -7.98 -21.92
N ILE A 6 -5.03 -8.49 -20.84
CA ILE A 6 -3.98 -7.83 -20.07
C ILE A 6 -3.01 -8.88 -19.49
N PRO A 7 -1.69 -8.64 -19.45
CA PRO A 7 -0.76 -9.63 -18.90
C PRO A 7 -1.05 -10.04 -17.46
N ILE A 8 -1.41 -9.09 -16.60
CA ILE A 8 -1.59 -9.34 -15.16
C ILE A 8 -2.85 -8.67 -14.65
N LEU A 9 -3.67 -9.43 -13.92
CA LEU A 9 -4.80 -8.95 -13.13
C LEU A 9 -4.43 -8.98 -11.64
N ILE A 10 -4.53 -7.83 -10.96
CA ILE A 10 -4.37 -7.71 -9.51
C ILE A 10 -5.75 -7.51 -8.88
N VAL A 11 -6.11 -8.38 -7.96
CA VAL A 11 -7.38 -8.31 -7.22
C VAL A 11 -7.10 -7.78 -5.82
N GLY A 12 -7.54 -6.54 -5.55
CA GLY A 12 -7.36 -5.85 -4.27
C GLY A 12 -6.43 -4.63 -4.37
N GLY A 13 -6.98 -3.45 -4.08
CA GLY A 13 -6.34 -2.14 -4.12
C GLY A 13 -5.84 -1.65 -2.76
N GLY A 14 -5.51 -2.56 -1.83
CA GLY A 14 -4.84 -2.23 -0.58
C GLY A 14 -3.33 -2.00 -0.76
N PRO A 15 -2.59 -1.76 0.34
CA PRO A 15 -1.15 -1.47 0.27
C PRO A 15 -0.33 -2.52 -0.49
N VAL A 16 -0.71 -3.80 -0.41
CA VAL A 16 -0.01 -4.89 -1.10
C VAL A 16 -0.24 -4.82 -2.60
N GLY A 17 -1.50 -4.70 -3.04
CA GLY A 17 -1.83 -4.60 -4.47
C GLY A 17 -1.27 -3.32 -5.10
N LEU A 18 -1.33 -2.19 -4.40
CA LEU A 18 -0.73 -0.94 -4.87
C LEU A 18 0.81 -1.02 -4.96
N CYS A 19 1.47 -1.69 -4.01
CA CYS A 19 2.92 -1.95 -4.12
C CYS A 19 3.25 -2.84 -5.31
N LEU A 20 2.48 -3.91 -5.54
CA LEU A 20 2.66 -4.78 -6.70
C LEU A 20 2.43 -4.01 -8.01
N SER A 21 1.39 -3.18 -8.08
CA SER A 21 1.11 -2.32 -9.24
C SER A 21 2.30 -1.41 -9.55
N MET A 22 2.84 -0.70 -8.57
CA MET A 22 4.03 0.14 -8.75
C MET A 22 5.28 -0.67 -9.15
N GLU A 23 5.47 -1.88 -8.60
CA GLU A 23 6.59 -2.75 -8.98
C GLU A 23 6.50 -3.19 -10.43
N LEU A 24 5.32 -3.60 -10.90
CA LEU A 24 5.08 -3.99 -12.29
C LEU A 24 5.29 -2.80 -13.23
N SER A 25 4.76 -1.64 -12.87
CA SER A 25 4.92 -0.41 -13.65
C SER A 25 6.38 -0.02 -13.82
N THR A 26 7.19 -0.08 -12.77
CA THR A 26 8.64 0.24 -12.85
C THR A 26 9.41 -0.76 -13.72
N ARG A 27 8.81 -1.91 -14.05
CA ARG A 27 9.35 -2.91 -14.97
C ARG A 27 8.75 -2.84 -16.39
N GLY A 28 7.86 -1.89 -16.64
CA GLY A 28 7.18 -1.74 -17.92
C GLY A 28 6.14 -2.83 -18.20
N VAL A 29 5.57 -3.45 -17.15
CA VAL A 29 4.58 -4.51 -17.28
C VAL A 29 3.17 -3.93 -17.09
N SER A 30 2.39 -3.95 -18.16
CA SER A 30 0.98 -3.53 -18.13
C SER A 30 0.15 -4.45 -17.24
N HIS A 31 -0.76 -3.87 -16.48
CA HIS A 31 -1.62 -4.63 -15.57
C HIS A 31 -2.93 -3.89 -15.29
N LEU A 32 -3.95 -4.66 -14.92
CA LEU A 32 -5.22 -4.17 -14.40
C LEU A 32 -5.27 -4.45 -12.89
N LEU A 33 -5.55 -3.44 -12.09
CA LEU A 33 -5.85 -3.60 -10.68
C LEU A 33 -7.33 -3.28 -10.44
N VAL A 34 -8.06 -4.22 -9.86
CA VAL A 34 -9.46 -4.03 -9.46
C VAL A 34 -9.58 -4.04 -7.95
N ASN A 35 -10.46 -3.19 -7.43
CA ASN A 35 -10.76 -3.12 -6.01
C ASN A 35 -12.25 -2.87 -5.79
N GLN A 36 -12.89 -3.73 -5.01
CA GLN A 36 -14.32 -3.67 -4.73
C GLN A 36 -14.76 -2.33 -4.09
N ARG A 37 -13.96 -1.78 -3.18
CA ARG A 37 -14.26 -0.48 -2.58
C ARG A 37 -14.05 0.64 -3.60
N ALA A 38 -14.96 1.62 -3.62
CA ALA A 38 -14.83 2.79 -4.48
C ALA A 38 -13.68 3.72 -4.07
N GLU A 39 -13.29 3.69 -2.79
CA GLU A 39 -12.26 4.55 -2.22
C GLU A 39 -11.33 3.77 -1.29
N THR A 40 -10.21 4.38 -0.95
CA THR A 40 -9.32 3.88 0.10
C THR A 40 -10.02 3.94 1.47
N PRO A 41 -9.68 3.05 2.42
CA PRO A 41 -10.40 2.99 3.69
C PRO A 41 -10.24 4.27 4.51
N ALA A 42 -11.36 4.78 5.03
CA ALA A 42 -11.39 5.90 5.97
C ALA A 42 -11.13 5.47 7.43
N HIS A 43 -10.87 4.18 7.68
CA HIS A 43 -10.69 3.61 9.01
C HIS A 43 -9.24 3.19 9.24
N PRO A 44 -8.62 3.53 10.38
CA PRO A 44 -7.23 3.18 10.65
C PRO A 44 -7.07 1.67 10.87
N LYS A 45 -6.21 1.02 10.08
CA LYS A 45 -5.85 -0.39 10.24
C LYS A 45 -4.42 -0.56 10.75
N GLY A 46 -3.51 0.29 10.32
CA GLY A 46 -2.11 0.29 10.71
C GLY A 46 -1.57 1.71 10.86
N SER A 47 -0.52 1.89 11.65
CA SER A 47 0.07 3.21 11.92
C SER A 47 1.58 3.26 11.73
N THR A 48 2.16 2.17 11.26
CA THR A 48 3.63 2.05 11.15
C THR A 48 3.99 1.40 9.84
N ILE A 49 4.85 2.06 9.09
CA ILE A 49 5.48 1.53 7.88
C ILE A 49 6.92 1.21 8.23
N ASN A 50 7.30 -0.06 8.15
CA ASN A 50 8.65 -0.50 8.45
C ASN A 50 9.66 -0.03 7.39
N SER A 51 10.95 -0.08 7.74
CA SER A 51 12.03 0.36 6.86
C SER A 51 12.02 -0.34 5.51
N ARG A 52 11.80 -1.66 5.49
CA ARG A 52 11.77 -2.42 4.24
C ARG A 52 10.67 -1.97 3.29
N THR A 53 9.48 -1.72 3.82
CA THR A 53 8.39 -1.17 3.01
C THR A 53 8.72 0.24 2.51
N MET A 54 9.34 1.08 3.35
CA MET A 54 9.78 2.42 2.94
C MET A 54 10.87 2.36 1.85
N GLU A 55 11.75 1.37 1.86
CA GLU A 55 12.74 1.13 0.80
C GLU A 55 12.06 0.77 -0.53
N HIS A 56 11.03 -0.06 -0.51
CA HIS A 56 10.23 -0.34 -1.70
C HIS A 56 9.56 0.93 -2.21
N LEU A 57 8.89 1.69 -1.34
CA LEU A 57 8.24 2.95 -1.70
C LEU A 57 9.23 3.99 -2.25
N ARG A 58 10.47 4.01 -1.74
CA ARG A 58 11.56 4.83 -2.29
C ARG A 58 11.92 4.41 -3.71
N ARG A 59 12.03 3.12 -3.97
CA ARG A 59 12.35 2.59 -5.30
C ARG A 59 11.28 2.97 -6.33
N TYR A 60 10.02 3.05 -5.92
CA TYR A 60 8.92 3.50 -6.75
C TYR A 60 8.80 5.03 -6.85
N GLY A 61 9.59 5.79 -6.09
CA GLY A 61 9.52 7.26 -6.04
C GLY A 61 8.43 7.80 -5.10
N ALA A 62 7.71 6.94 -4.37
CA ALA A 62 6.58 7.30 -3.52
C ALA A 62 6.99 7.80 -2.11
N SER A 63 8.19 7.45 -1.62
CA SER A 63 8.57 7.68 -0.22
C SER A 63 8.50 9.16 0.22
N PRO A 64 8.85 10.17 -0.60
CA PRO A 64 8.74 11.57 -0.17
C PRO A 64 7.29 12.01 0.09
N ALA A 65 6.35 11.54 -0.72
CA ALA A 65 4.91 11.84 -0.54
C ALA A 65 4.35 11.09 0.67
N ILE A 66 4.73 9.83 0.87
CA ILE A 66 4.35 9.03 2.03
C ILE A 66 4.85 9.68 3.33
N ARG A 67 6.08 10.17 3.38
CA ARG A 67 6.61 10.86 4.57
C ARG A 67 5.82 12.11 4.92
N LYS A 68 5.30 12.84 3.94
CA LYS A 68 4.44 14.02 4.17
C LYS A 68 3.04 13.66 4.67
N SER A 69 2.57 12.44 4.46
CA SER A 69 1.26 11.99 4.92
C SER A 69 1.25 11.51 6.38
N GLY A 70 2.40 11.40 7.02
CA GLY A 70 2.55 10.88 8.37
C GLY A 70 2.72 11.95 9.44
N LEU A 71 3.20 11.51 10.60
CA LEU A 71 3.54 12.40 11.70
C LEU A 71 4.74 13.29 11.33
N PRO A 72 4.80 14.53 11.86
CA PRO A 72 5.94 15.39 11.68
C PRO A 72 7.26 14.73 12.10
N GLU A 73 8.38 15.11 11.46
CA GLU A 73 9.67 14.47 11.69
C GLU A 73 10.19 14.58 13.13
N ASN A 74 9.77 15.63 13.84
CA ASN A 74 10.12 15.87 15.25
C ASN A 74 9.09 15.32 16.23
N TYR A 75 8.07 14.57 15.76
CA TYR A 75 7.05 14.02 16.64
C TYR A 75 7.61 12.87 17.48
N PRO A 76 7.39 12.88 18.82
CA PRO A 76 7.84 11.79 19.69
C PRO A 76 7.18 10.46 19.30
N THR A 77 8.00 9.41 19.22
CA THR A 77 7.53 8.06 18.85
C THR A 77 7.67 7.05 19.98
N ASP A 78 7.86 7.52 21.20
CA ASP A 78 8.01 6.70 22.41
C ASP A 78 6.86 5.71 22.59
N SER A 79 7.16 4.55 23.12
CA SER A 79 6.15 3.61 23.61
C SER A 79 5.99 3.81 25.12
N THR A 80 4.78 4.30 25.52
CA THR A 80 4.47 4.56 26.93
C THR A 80 3.46 3.55 27.46
N TYR A 81 3.73 3.05 28.64
CA TYR A 81 2.84 2.16 29.38
C TYR A 81 2.17 2.97 30.47
N VAL A 82 0.87 3.00 30.49
CA VAL A 82 0.08 3.78 31.46
C VAL A 82 -0.97 2.91 32.10
N SER A 83 -1.36 3.23 33.34
CA SER A 83 -2.45 2.53 34.01
C SER A 83 -3.81 2.80 33.33
N ARG A 84 -3.98 3.97 32.76
CA ARG A 84 -5.10 4.44 31.90
C ARG A 84 -4.66 5.75 31.23
N MET A 85 -5.38 6.20 30.20
CA MET A 85 -5.01 7.41 29.42
C MET A 85 -4.82 8.68 30.28
N SER A 86 -5.58 8.81 31.38
CA SER A 86 -5.49 9.91 32.37
C SER A 86 -4.82 9.48 33.66
N GLY A 87 -4.14 8.35 33.71
CA GLY A 87 -3.56 7.77 34.90
C GLY A 87 -2.04 7.96 35.01
N TYR A 88 -1.43 7.05 35.77
CA TYR A 88 0.02 7.08 35.99
C TYR A 88 0.78 6.44 34.83
N GLU A 89 1.91 7.03 34.46
CA GLU A 89 2.91 6.38 33.61
C GLU A 89 3.60 5.29 34.42
N LEU A 90 3.59 4.07 33.92
CA LEU A 90 4.21 2.89 34.54
C LEU A 90 5.62 2.64 33.96
N GLY A 91 5.86 3.07 32.73
CA GLY A 91 7.13 2.93 32.06
C GLY A 91 7.11 3.58 30.69
N ARG A 92 8.31 3.87 30.17
CA ARG A 92 8.52 4.45 28.85
C ARG A 92 9.71 3.81 28.17
N ILE A 93 9.51 3.43 26.92
CA ILE A 93 10.61 3.07 26.03
C ILE A 93 10.84 4.28 25.12
N PRO A 94 11.88 5.07 25.34
CA PRO A 94 12.19 6.21 24.49
C PRO A 94 12.58 5.71 23.11
N MET A 95 12.02 6.33 22.08
CA MET A 95 12.33 6.03 20.69
C MET A 95 12.68 7.33 19.95
N PRO A 96 13.80 7.37 19.23
CA PRO A 96 14.20 8.57 18.54
C PRO A 96 13.16 8.98 17.51
N THR A 97 12.94 10.29 17.38
CA THR A 97 12.11 10.89 16.33
C THR A 97 12.70 10.60 14.95
N LEU A 98 11.92 10.78 13.88
CA LEU A 98 12.44 10.63 12.52
C LEU A 98 13.61 11.58 12.26
N LYS A 99 13.52 12.83 12.73
CA LYS A 99 14.59 13.82 12.60
C LYS A 99 15.87 13.37 13.28
N GLU A 100 15.79 12.83 14.49
CA GLU A 100 16.95 12.31 15.22
C GLU A 100 17.55 11.09 14.53
N LYS A 101 16.72 10.17 14.02
CA LYS A 101 17.19 9.01 13.25
C LYS A 101 17.98 9.41 12.00
N ILE A 102 17.57 10.47 11.33
CA ILE A 102 18.25 10.96 10.13
C ILE A 102 19.53 11.72 10.49
N SER A 103 19.47 12.58 11.52
CA SER A 103 20.55 13.52 11.86
C SER A 103 21.64 12.91 12.75
N ASN A 104 21.30 11.97 13.60
CA ASN A 104 22.21 11.36 14.56
C ASN A 104 21.86 9.86 14.71
N PRO A 105 22.39 9.02 13.84
CA PRO A 105 22.29 7.59 14.02
C PRO A 105 22.97 7.22 15.34
N GLY A 106 22.14 6.93 16.35
CA GLY A 106 22.56 6.69 17.73
C GLY A 106 23.56 5.53 17.88
N PRO A 107 23.99 5.22 19.11
CA PRO A 107 25.04 4.23 19.40
C PRO A 107 24.72 2.81 18.89
N TRP A 108 23.51 2.55 18.53
CA TRP A 108 23.07 1.25 17.98
C TRP A 108 23.20 1.15 16.46
N GLY A 109 23.58 2.22 15.76
CA GLY A 109 23.86 2.19 14.31
C GLY A 109 22.67 1.79 13.41
N GLU A 110 21.52 1.50 13.99
CA GLU A 110 20.35 0.92 13.31
C GLU A 110 19.83 1.80 12.19
N THR A 111 20.00 3.10 12.29
CA THR A 111 19.58 4.06 11.28
C THR A 111 20.52 4.13 10.08
N LEU A 112 21.75 3.63 10.20
CA LEU A 112 22.73 3.57 9.10
C LEU A 112 22.58 2.32 8.24
N LEU A 113 21.82 1.32 8.70
CA LEU A 113 21.64 0.05 7.97
C LEU A 113 20.57 0.14 6.89
N THR A 114 19.80 1.24 6.85
CA THR A 114 18.75 1.45 5.89
C THR A 114 18.72 2.90 5.40
N PRO A 115 18.55 3.12 4.08
CA PRO A 115 18.36 4.47 3.54
C PRO A 115 16.99 5.05 3.89
N GLU A 116 16.07 4.24 4.42
CA GLU A 116 14.70 4.63 4.75
C GLU A 116 14.33 4.16 6.17
N PRO A 117 14.45 5.04 7.17
CA PRO A 117 14.02 4.70 8.53
C PRO A 117 12.50 4.46 8.59
N ILE A 118 12.10 3.69 9.61
CA ILE A 118 10.68 3.44 9.92
C ILE A 118 9.88 4.74 9.97
N HIS A 119 8.65 4.72 9.44
CA HIS A 119 7.77 5.88 9.37
C HIS A 119 6.45 5.63 10.10
N ARG A 120 5.97 6.66 10.82
CA ARG A 120 4.66 6.67 11.47
C ARG A 120 3.67 7.43 10.58
N SER A 121 2.80 6.68 9.93
CA SER A 121 1.65 7.20 9.17
C SER A 121 0.49 6.24 9.31
N ASN A 122 -0.70 6.78 9.53
CA ASN A 122 -1.89 5.95 9.56
C ASN A 122 -2.23 5.46 8.15
N GLN A 123 -2.63 4.19 8.03
CA GLN A 123 -2.90 3.53 6.74
C GLN A 123 -3.90 4.31 5.88
N MET A 124 -4.93 4.88 6.48
CA MET A 124 -5.93 5.67 5.75
C MET A 124 -5.32 6.85 4.97
N TYR A 125 -4.21 7.42 5.46
CA TYR A 125 -3.53 8.53 4.78
C TYR A 125 -2.51 8.04 3.75
N PHE A 126 -1.64 7.10 4.11
CA PHE A 126 -0.60 6.68 3.18
C PHE A 126 -1.16 5.84 2.03
N GLU A 127 -2.25 5.10 2.23
CA GLU A 127 -2.88 4.30 1.17
C GLU A 127 -3.47 5.18 0.07
N ALA A 128 -4.10 6.30 0.44
CA ALA A 128 -4.56 7.29 -0.53
C ALA A 128 -3.40 7.89 -1.35
N VAL A 129 -2.27 8.18 -0.70
CA VAL A 129 -1.06 8.66 -1.39
C VAL A 129 -0.49 7.59 -2.32
N MET A 130 -0.45 6.32 -1.88
CA MET A 130 0.01 5.20 -2.72
C MET A 130 -0.86 5.05 -3.96
N LYS A 131 -2.21 5.11 -3.81
CA LYS A 131 -3.15 5.03 -4.92
C LYS A 131 -2.88 6.14 -5.94
N THR A 132 -2.87 7.39 -5.48
CA THR A 132 -2.60 8.55 -6.36
C THR A 132 -1.25 8.41 -7.07
N HIS A 133 -0.22 7.91 -6.39
CA HIS A 133 1.09 7.70 -7.00
C HIS A 133 1.07 6.55 -8.03
N ALA A 134 0.43 5.43 -7.71
CA ALA A 134 0.31 4.30 -8.62
C ALA A 134 -0.45 4.68 -9.92
N GLU A 135 -1.47 5.55 -9.82
CA GLU A 135 -2.22 6.05 -10.97
C GLU A 135 -1.41 6.96 -11.91
N THR A 136 -0.19 7.37 -11.52
CA THR A 136 0.70 8.15 -12.42
C THR A 136 1.45 7.30 -13.44
N PHE A 137 1.47 5.99 -13.27
CA PHE A 137 2.18 5.09 -14.19
C PHE A 137 1.30 4.73 -15.40
N ALA A 138 1.86 4.81 -16.58
CA ALA A 138 1.14 4.50 -17.83
C ALA A 138 0.77 3.02 -17.97
N GLU A 139 1.50 2.13 -17.32
CA GLU A 139 1.28 0.68 -17.31
C GLU A 139 0.13 0.23 -16.41
N ALA A 140 -0.34 1.10 -15.52
CA ALA A 140 -1.31 0.77 -14.49
C ALA A 140 -2.73 1.22 -14.88
N ASP A 141 -3.62 0.27 -15.14
CA ASP A 141 -5.08 0.51 -15.17
C ASP A 141 -5.62 0.18 -13.77
N ILE A 142 -5.96 1.21 -12.99
CA ILE A 142 -6.41 1.06 -11.60
C ILE A 142 -7.89 1.39 -11.49
N ARG A 143 -8.70 0.40 -11.17
CA ARG A 143 -10.15 0.51 -11.09
C ARG A 143 -10.67 0.21 -9.69
N PHE A 144 -11.03 1.26 -8.97
CA PHE A 144 -11.78 1.17 -7.72
C PHE A 144 -13.28 1.15 -7.99
N GLY A 145 -14.07 0.49 -7.13
CA GLY A 145 -15.49 0.23 -7.37
C GLY A 145 -15.71 -0.91 -8.37
N TRP A 146 -14.72 -1.78 -8.56
CA TRP A 146 -14.80 -2.97 -9.40
C TRP A 146 -14.57 -4.22 -8.58
N GLU A 147 -15.50 -5.17 -8.65
CA GLU A 147 -15.48 -6.42 -7.91
C GLU A 147 -15.11 -7.59 -8.83
N MET A 148 -14.15 -8.41 -8.41
CA MET A 148 -13.92 -9.73 -9.03
C MET A 148 -15.00 -10.69 -8.57
N ILE A 149 -15.77 -11.22 -9.49
CA ILE A 149 -16.92 -12.12 -9.22
C ILE A 149 -16.51 -13.58 -9.25
N SER A 150 -15.80 -13.96 -10.32
CA SER A 150 -15.39 -15.33 -10.56
C SER A 150 -14.12 -15.38 -11.37
N PHE A 151 -13.41 -16.50 -11.34
CA PHE A 151 -12.32 -16.78 -12.24
C PHE A 151 -12.21 -18.28 -12.54
N ALA A 152 -11.60 -18.59 -13.67
CA ALA A 152 -11.25 -19.95 -14.08
C ALA A 152 -9.81 -19.98 -14.57
N ASP A 153 -9.00 -20.86 -13.99
CA ASP A 153 -7.65 -21.16 -14.44
C ASP A 153 -7.73 -22.17 -15.60
N GLN A 154 -7.27 -21.75 -16.78
CA GLN A 154 -7.26 -22.58 -17.99
C GLN A 154 -5.90 -23.27 -18.21
N GLY A 155 -4.96 -23.09 -17.29
CA GLY A 155 -3.61 -23.66 -17.32
C GLY A 155 -2.58 -22.70 -17.92
N ASP A 156 -2.81 -22.17 -19.09
CA ASP A 156 -1.94 -21.20 -19.78
C ASP A 156 -2.40 -19.75 -19.63
N GLN A 157 -3.64 -19.55 -19.22
CA GLN A 157 -4.24 -18.24 -18.95
C GLN A 157 -5.33 -18.34 -17.88
N VAL A 158 -5.68 -17.20 -17.30
CA VAL A 158 -6.80 -17.06 -16.38
C VAL A 158 -7.88 -16.20 -17.03
N GLU A 159 -9.11 -16.65 -16.97
CA GLU A 159 -10.28 -15.87 -17.33
C GLU A 159 -11.03 -15.46 -16.07
N ALA A 160 -11.28 -14.18 -15.89
CA ALA A 160 -11.97 -13.63 -14.73
C ALA A 160 -13.15 -12.74 -15.15
N GLU A 161 -14.20 -12.76 -14.36
CA GLU A 161 -15.32 -11.81 -14.49
C GLU A 161 -15.17 -10.72 -13.43
N VAL A 162 -15.14 -9.47 -13.88
CA VAL A 162 -15.12 -8.29 -13.02
C VAL A 162 -16.32 -7.42 -13.26
N LYS A 163 -16.92 -6.90 -12.21
CA LYS A 163 -18.13 -6.10 -12.23
C LYS A 163 -17.86 -4.66 -11.83
N ASN A 164 -18.25 -3.71 -12.66
CA ASN A 164 -18.33 -2.32 -12.28
C ASN A 164 -19.56 -2.11 -11.37
N LEU A 165 -19.31 -1.78 -10.09
CA LEU A 165 -20.39 -1.65 -9.10
C LEU A 165 -21.25 -0.39 -9.29
N ALA A 166 -20.79 0.59 -10.08
CA ALA A 166 -21.57 1.80 -10.37
C ALA A 166 -22.56 1.61 -11.54
N THR A 167 -22.22 0.73 -12.49
CA THR A 167 -23.02 0.53 -13.72
C THR A 167 -23.64 -0.85 -13.83
N ASP A 168 -23.29 -1.79 -12.94
CA ASP A 168 -23.61 -3.22 -13.00
C ASP A 168 -23.06 -3.93 -14.25
N GLU A 169 -22.18 -3.28 -15.02
CA GLU A 169 -21.53 -3.88 -16.18
C GLU A 169 -20.57 -4.98 -15.74
N ILE A 170 -20.69 -6.14 -16.39
CA ILE A 170 -19.76 -7.26 -16.22
C ILE A 170 -18.81 -7.30 -17.42
N VAL A 171 -17.52 -7.39 -17.14
CA VAL A 171 -16.42 -7.42 -18.12
C VAL A 171 -15.65 -8.72 -17.91
N THR A 172 -15.37 -9.42 -19.01
CA THR A 172 -14.45 -10.57 -19.00
C THR A 172 -13.03 -10.07 -19.15
N VAL A 173 -12.14 -10.51 -18.27
CA VAL A 173 -10.70 -10.21 -18.28
C VAL A 173 -9.95 -11.50 -18.53
N THR A 174 -9.14 -11.54 -19.61
CA THR A 174 -8.18 -12.62 -19.83
C THR A 174 -6.78 -12.13 -19.46
N CYS A 175 -6.06 -12.91 -18.66
CA CYS A 175 -4.70 -12.56 -18.23
C CYS A 175 -3.80 -13.80 -18.14
N ALA A 176 -2.49 -13.59 -18.27
CA ALA A 176 -1.52 -14.67 -18.06
C ALA A 176 -1.36 -15.01 -16.57
N TYR A 177 -1.48 -14.00 -15.70
CA TYR A 177 -1.37 -14.18 -14.25
C TYR A 177 -2.44 -13.36 -13.52
N MET A 178 -3.05 -13.98 -12.52
CA MET A 178 -3.93 -13.30 -11.57
C MET A 178 -3.31 -13.36 -10.17
N VAL A 179 -3.31 -12.22 -9.45
CA VAL A 179 -2.72 -12.12 -8.11
C VAL A 179 -3.75 -11.58 -7.12
N GLY A 180 -4.10 -12.40 -6.12
CA GLY A 180 -4.97 -12.01 -5.01
C GLY A 180 -4.21 -11.13 -4.00
N CYS A 181 -4.68 -9.89 -3.80
CA CYS A 181 -4.17 -8.91 -2.85
C CYS A 181 -5.30 -8.30 -2.00
N ASP A 182 -6.44 -8.98 -1.91
CA ASP A 182 -7.69 -8.54 -1.29
C ASP A 182 -7.69 -8.66 0.25
N GLY A 183 -6.66 -9.28 0.82
CA GLY A 183 -6.43 -9.41 2.25
C GLY A 183 -7.03 -10.66 2.86
N ALA A 184 -6.98 -10.75 4.19
CA ALA A 184 -7.62 -11.83 4.94
C ALA A 184 -9.10 -11.48 5.18
N GLN A 185 -9.96 -12.44 5.00
CA GLN A 185 -11.37 -12.41 5.36
C GLN A 185 -11.60 -13.14 6.68
#